data_59656f2460a34715e2dfde1226779413
#
_entry.id   59656f2460a34715e2dfde1226779413
#
_cell.length_a   1.000
_cell.length_b   1.000
_cell.length_c   1.000
_cell.angle_alpha   90.00
_cell.angle_beta   90.00
_cell.angle_gamma   90.00
#
_symmetry.space_group_name_H-M   'P 1'
#
loop_
_entity.id
_entity.type
_entity.pdbx_description
1 polymer ?
#
loop_
_entity_poly.entity_id
_entity_poly.type
_entity_poly.pdbx_seq_one_letter_code
_entity_poly.pdbx_strand_id
1 'polypeptide(L)'
;MGGVVENTIIRGCKGNYAAIRNESQGIVRNCLLHNNEPSNSAWPNSGGIYNPSGVVYNNTIVCNYGSQYAGIHSDNIAYNNLLWNNQSEEGFADPANFVSGENTKNGSGYNAGDFYFEAENFTVKLSPENTAANGPHFLAPTNFVGAPKNAAEIAAMRAANFAIMAESAVIDKAKANTDLAYDIDHNPRPINARADIGCYEFDPNAPVIDVTGVKLNMDTLHVYTTDTALITAIIIPNKATNRHVTWHIADTTIAQVTEQGAVIGVLTGQTTVTVTTEQGNYSASAIVVVEPKPIVIIHPEVLLADSLYTIEDYTIPSYIPFWVAKEAARDDSTEVNLQTLREKITQLLPYQMPYSVVTNINGDPRTRMAFCWFTNERMTDGEVQLMPLSSGLVPTHDSFVPTSTVPATPTVTLPLNYATSSSGLLKATKMKPTQEYTYVSHKAIAEGLTPNTTYAYRVGVDGFWSEIGIFTTASDKQEPFSFIYMTDSHIMNQEYIDAARLCATAAAENVSEARFCVFPGDFVETGTNRNSEWEWERWFDEAMRPIVQQMPIVPTDGNHDDSENLNYSYHFHTDNQFKENAKVKPQFDGTTYSFMYGDVLFLVYSLQDYWKGAYSLSACTSTYLTNDVGNWFR
;
A
#
# COMPACT_ATOMS: atom_id res chain seq x y z
N MET A 1 -27.48 18.89 -4.53
CA MET A 1 -27.12 19.95 -5.49
C MET A 1 -25.62 20.07 -5.47
N GLY A 2 -24.96 19.85 -6.61
CA GLY A 2 -23.52 20.00 -6.76
C GLY A 2 -23.13 21.48 -6.81
N GLY A 3 -21.99 21.83 -6.23
CA GLY A 3 -21.38 23.16 -6.35
C GLY A 3 -20.58 23.34 -7.64
N VAL A 4 -20.08 24.54 -7.87
CA VAL A 4 -19.17 24.86 -8.98
C VAL A 4 -17.83 25.28 -8.39
N VAL A 5 -16.73 24.67 -8.88
CA VAL A 5 -15.34 25.12 -8.67
C VAL A 5 -14.84 25.65 -10.01
N GLU A 6 -14.55 26.91 -10.08
CA GLU A 6 -14.08 27.55 -11.32
C GLU A 6 -13.02 28.63 -11.04
N ASN A 7 -12.22 28.95 -12.04
CA ASN A 7 -11.23 30.03 -12.01
C ASN A 7 -10.29 29.93 -10.79
N THR A 8 -9.91 28.70 -10.40
CA THR A 8 -9.20 28.44 -9.14
C THR A 8 -7.85 27.76 -9.41
N ILE A 9 -6.82 28.21 -8.71
CA ILE A 9 -5.50 27.53 -8.69
C ILE A 9 -5.40 26.71 -7.42
N ILE A 10 -5.21 25.38 -7.55
CA ILE A 10 -5.03 24.43 -6.46
C ILE A 10 -3.66 23.78 -6.59
N ARG A 11 -2.78 24.02 -5.64
CA ARG A 11 -1.38 23.55 -5.69
C ARG A 11 -0.80 23.18 -4.35
N GLY A 12 0.13 22.22 -4.35
CA GLY A 12 0.86 21.80 -3.17
C GLY A 12 0.00 21.18 -2.09
N CYS A 13 -1.22 20.74 -2.44
CA CYS A 13 -2.12 20.08 -1.50
C CYS A 13 -1.59 18.69 -1.16
N LYS A 14 -1.64 18.35 0.13
CA LYS A 14 -1.36 17.03 0.64
C LYS A 14 -2.54 16.58 1.52
N GLY A 15 -3.52 15.97 0.89
CA GLY A 15 -4.78 15.55 1.52
C GLY A 15 -4.99 14.04 1.44
N ASN A 16 -6.05 13.54 2.10
CA ASN A 16 -6.29 12.10 2.17
C ASN A 16 -6.79 11.48 0.86
N TYR A 17 -7.28 12.29 -0.09
CA TYR A 17 -7.90 11.76 -1.31
C TYR A 17 -7.36 12.43 -2.57
N ALA A 18 -7.93 13.56 -2.95
CA ALA A 18 -7.62 14.27 -4.17
C ALA A 18 -7.55 15.77 -3.89
N ALA A 19 -6.96 16.55 -4.81
CA ALA A 19 -7.03 18.01 -4.73
C ALA A 19 -8.48 18.48 -4.82
N ILE A 20 -9.30 17.84 -5.67
CA ILE A 20 -10.77 18.04 -5.73
C ILE A 20 -11.47 16.69 -5.73
N ARG A 21 -12.51 16.58 -4.88
CA ARG A 21 -13.46 15.46 -4.86
C ARG A 21 -14.84 15.94 -5.26
N ASN A 22 -15.34 15.51 -6.42
CA ASN A 22 -16.57 15.99 -7.06
C ASN A 22 -17.67 14.91 -7.07
N GLU A 23 -18.25 14.60 -5.91
CA GLU A 23 -19.16 13.46 -5.72
C GLU A 23 -20.66 13.73 -6.00
N SER A 24 -21.09 14.98 -6.10
CA SER A 24 -22.52 15.33 -6.08
C SER A 24 -22.97 16.15 -7.29
N GLN A 25 -22.70 15.67 -8.49
CA GLN A 25 -23.09 16.38 -9.74
C GLN A 25 -22.55 17.82 -9.80
N GLY A 26 -21.41 18.08 -9.15
CA GLY A 26 -20.74 19.36 -9.20
C GLY A 26 -20.06 19.61 -10.55
N ILE A 27 -19.62 20.84 -10.76
CA ILE A 27 -18.87 21.24 -11.95
C ILE A 27 -17.49 21.71 -11.51
N VAL A 28 -16.44 21.19 -12.15
CA VAL A 28 -15.05 21.66 -12.00
C VAL A 28 -14.59 22.15 -13.36
N ARG A 29 -14.33 23.43 -13.48
CA ARG A 29 -13.98 24.03 -14.77
C ARG A 29 -13.01 25.20 -14.65
N ASN A 30 -12.24 25.40 -15.70
CA ASN A 30 -11.33 26.55 -15.85
C ASN A 30 -10.39 26.69 -14.63
N CYS A 31 -9.89 25.57 -14.12
CA CYS A 31 -9.00 25.51 -12.97
C CYS A 31 -7.59 25.04 -13.35
N LEU A 32 -6.60 25.48 -12.60
CA LEU A 32 -5.24 24.98 -12.63
C LEU A 32 -4.96 24.14 -11.39
N LEU A 33 -4.68 22.84 -11.58
CA LEU A 33 -4.30 21.93 -10.50
C LEU A 33 -2.87 21.45 -10.73
N HIS A 34 -1.95 21.79 -9.83
CA HIS A 34 -0.57 21.34 -10.02
C HIS A 34 0.16 21.02 -8.72
N ASN A 35 1.08 20.07 -8.80
CA ASN A 35 1.94 19.65 -7.68
C ASN A 35 1.14 19.26 -6.43
N ASN A 36 0.06 18.52 -6.59
CA ASN A 36 -0.73 17.96 -5.50
C ASN A 36 -0.39 16.48 -5.32
N GLU A 37 -0.49 15.99 -4.08
CA GLU A 37 -0.16 14.62 -3.70
C GLU A 37 -1.10 14.16 -2.58
N PRO A 38 -1.72 12.97 -2.66
CA PRO A 38 -2.46 12.41 -1.55
C PRO A 38 -1.53 11.97 -0.42
N SER A 39 -1.97 12.11 0.82
CA SER A 39 -1.15 11.79 2.01
C SER A 39 -1.13 10.32 2.38
N ASN A 40 -2.04 9.53 1.82
CA ASN A 40 -2.15 8.09 2.07
C ASN A 40 -2.56 7.34 0.79
N SER A 41 -2.52 6.02 0.85
CA SER A 41 -2.92 5.12 -0.24
C SER A 41 -4.41 4.76 -0.27
N ALA A 42 -5.27 5.40 0.55
CA ALA A 42 -6.69 5.08 0.61
C ALA A 42 -7.40 5.38 -0.72
N TRP A 43 -8.23 4.46 -1.16
CA TRP A 43 -9.03 4.60 -2.38
C TRP A 43 -10.17 5.64 -2.20
N PRO A 44 -10.49 6.50 -3.16
CA PRO A 44 -9.84 6.76 -4.44
C PRO A 44 -8.66 7.74 -4.30
N ASN A 45 -7.47 7.29 -4.63
CA ASN A 45 -6.23 8.02 -4.44
C ASN A 45 -5.83 8.78 -5.72
N SER A 46 -6.32 10.01 -5.86
CA SER A 46 -6.04 10.87 -7.00
C SER A 46 -5.28 12.13 -6.60
N GLY A 47 -4.17 12.44 -7.28
CA GLY A 47 -3.45 13.70 -7.07
C GLY A 47 -4.20 14.93 -7.58
N GLY A 48 -5.01 14.77 -8.62
CA GLY A 48 -5.80 15.83 -9.26
C GLY A 48 -7.27 15.80 -8.86
N ILE A 49 -8.15 15.28 -9.73
CA ILE A 49 -9.61 15.33 -9.56
C ILE A 49 -10.17 13.91 -9.49
N TYR A 50 -10.99 13.64 -8.48
CA TYR A 50 -11.88 12.50 -8.40
C TYR A 50 -13.31 12.93 -8.71
N ASN A 51 -13.92 12.40 -9.80
CA ASN A 51 -15.20 12.82 -10.35
C ASN A 51 -16.14 11.65 -10.67
N PRO A 52 -16.74 10.97 -9.69
CA PRO A 52 -17.66 9.86 -9.95
C PRO A 52 -19.00 10.27 -10.56
N SER A 53 -19.44 11.51 -10.40
CA SER A 53 -20.81 11.89 -10.79
C SER A 53 -21.01 13.32 -11.32
N GLY A 54 -19.97 14.13 -11.38
CA GLY A 54 -20.02 15.52 -11.83
C GLY A 54 -19.52 15.74 -13.27
N VAL A 55 -19.25 16.99 -13.61
CA VAL A 55 -18.69 17.40 -14.91
C VAL A 55 -17.36 18.12 -14.70
N VAL A 56 -16.34 17.76 -15.48
CA VAL A 56 -14.97 18.31 -15.37
C VAL A 56 -14.50 18.76 -16.75
N TYR A 57 -14.27 20.08 -16.95
CA TYR A 57 -13.85 20.56 -18.26
C TYR A 57 -13.02 21.85 -18.23
N ASN A 58 -12.21 22.02 -19.28
CA ASN A 58 -11.34 23.17 -19.47
C ASN A 58 -10.38 23.41 -18.29
N ASN A 59 -9.87 22.35 -17.66
CA ASN A 59 -8.88 22.45 -16.60
C ASN A 59 -7.49 22.12 -17.13
N THR A 60 -6.46 22.71 -16.51
CA THR A 60 -5.06 22.31 -16.67
C THR A 60 -4.63 21.56 -15.40
N ILE A 61 -4.28 20.29 -15.54
CA ILE A 61 -3.99 19.37 -14.44
C ILE A 61 -2.63 18.76 -14.69
N VAL A 62 -1.62 19.21 -13.94
CA VAL A 62 -0.22 18.97 -14.29
C VAL A 62 0.66 18.71 -13.08
N CYS A 63 1.68 17.88 -13.25
CA CYS A 63 2.68 17.61 -12.23
C CYS A 63 2.10 17.12 -10.88
N ASN A 64 0.95 16.46 -10.89
CA ASN A 64 0.36 15.85 -9.70
C ASN A 64 0.86 14.41 -9.53
N TYR A 65 0.85 13.93 -8.29
CA TYR A 65 1.18 12.55 -7.94
C TYR A 65 -0.05 11.87 -7.32
N GLY A 66 -0.26 10.61 -7.65
CA GLY A 66 -1.30 9.79 -7.05
C GLY A 66 -0.86 8.34 -7.00
N SER A 67 -1.29 7.53 -6.03
CA SER A 67 -0.89 6.11 -6.04
C SER A 67 -1.58 5.35 -7.17
N GLN A 68 -2.82 5.71 -7.51
CA GLN A 68 -3.59 5.08 -8.58
C GLN A 68 -3.88 6.04 -9.74
N TYR A 69 -4.34 7.27 -9.45
CA TYR A 69 -4.72 8.26 -10.45
C TYR A 69 -4.06 9.61 -10.14
N ALA A 70 -3.16 10.05 -11.00
CA ALA A 70 -2.45 11.30 -10.76
C ALA A 70 -3.17 12.53 -11.32
N GLY A 71 -3.88 12.39 -12.45
CA GLY A 71 -4.61 13.46 -13.13
C GLY A 71 -6.10 13.51 -12.78
N ILE A 72 -6.94 12.84 -13.54
CA ILE A 72 -8.40 12.76 -13.35
C ILE A 72 -8.82 11.30 -13.22
N HIS A 73 -9.58 10.98 -12.18
CA HIS A 73 -10.43 9.81 -12.14
C HIS A 73 -11.88 10.28 -12.37
N SER A 74 -12.52 9.86 -13.44
CA SER A 74 -13.90 10.28 -13.75
C SER A 74 -14.74 9.12 -14.24
N ASP A 75 -15.85 8.86 -13.56
CA ASP A 75 -16.91 7.94 -14.01
C ASP A 75 -18.00 8.67 -14.81
N ASN A 76 -17.86 9.98 -14.98
CA ASN A 76 -18.83 10.82 -15.65
C ASN A 76 -18.14 11.75 -16.68
N ILE A 77 -18.76 12.84 -17.03
CA ILE A 77 -18.36 13.72 -18.13
C ILE A 77 -17.06 14.46 -17.81
N ALA A 78 -16.04 14.30 -18.65
CA ALA A 78 -14.82 15.10 -18.63
C ALA A 78 -14.41 15.44 -20.07
N TYR A 79 -14.09 16.71 -20.38
CA TYR A 79 -13.67 17.15 -21.71
C TYR A 79 -12.83 18.44 -21.69
N ASN A 80 -12.08 18.70 -22.74
CA ASN A 80 -11.22 19.88 -22.89
C ASN A 80 -10.21 20.08 -21.73
N ASN A 81 -9.87 19.02 -20.99
CA ASN A 81 -8.86 19.10 -19.94
C ASN A 81 -7.46 18.85 -20.51
N LEU A 82 -6.51 19.65 -20.07
CA LEU A 82 -5.09 19.49 -20.38
C LEU A 82 -4.40 18.73 -19.23
N LEU A 83 -3.90 17.54 -19.52
CA LEU A 83 -3.14 16.72 -18.57
C LEU A 83 -1.70 16.59 -19.04
N TRP A 84 -0.75 16.85 -18.14
CA TRP A 84 0.66 16.72 -18.46
C TRP A 84 1.51 16.42 -17.22
N ASN A 85 2.48 15.50 -17.35
CA ASN A 85 3.45 15.14 -16.32
C ASN A 85 2.83 14.78 -14.95
N ASN A 86 1.65 14.13 -14.96
CA ASN A 86 1.07 13.53 -13.76
C ASN A 86 1.61 12.11 -13.62
N GLN A 87 2.01 11.65 -12.42
CA GLN A 87 2.67 10.36 -12.20
C GLN A 87 1.95 9.51 -11.15
N SER A 88 1.85 8.20 -11.39
CA SER A 88 1.30 7.24 -10.44
C SER A 88 2.29 6.14 -10.08
N GLU A 89 2.13 5.54 -8.89
CA GLU A 89 3.03 4.53 -8.33
C GLU A 89 2.89 3.15 -9.01
N GLU A 90 1.69 2.78 -9.46
CA GLU A 90 1.36 1.41 -9.87
C GLU A 90 1.56 1.10 -11.35
N GLY A 91 2.31 1.90 -12.10
CA GLY A 91 2.56 1.59 -13.53
C GLY A 91 1.28 1.46 -14.37
N PHE A 92 0.15 1.95 -13.90
CA PHE A 92 -1.00 2.22 -14.73
C PHE A 92 -0.53 3.17 -15.82
N ALA A 93 -0.70 2.74 -17.06
CA ALA A 93 -0.19 3.41 -18.22
C ALA A 93 -0.44 4.91 -18.09
N ASP A 94 0.63 5.62 -17.91
CA ASP A 94 0.66 7.02 -17.61
C ASP A 94 -0.07 7.81 -18.70
N PRO A 95 -1.21 8.40 -18.41
CA PRO A 95 -1.83 9.39 -19.27
C PRO A 95 -1.24 10.75 -18.99
N ALA A 96 -0.06 10.80 -18.45
CA ALA A 96 0.65 12.00 -18.08
C ALA A 96 0.55 13.10 -19.12
N ASN A 97 0.21 12.76 -20.36
CA ASN A 97 0.38 13.61 -21.50
C ASN A 97 -0.82 13.56 -22.47
N PHE A 98 -2.05 13.64 -21.99
CA PHE A 98 -3.22 13.67 -22.86
C PHE A 98 -3.90 15.03 -22.91
N VAL A 99 -4.22 15.43 -24.12
CA VAL A 99 -5.15 16.54 -24.43
C VAL A 99 -6.41 15.94 -25.01
N SER A 100 -7.54 16.23 -24.44
CA SER A 100 -8.79 15.59 -24.80
C SER A 100 -9.86 16.60 -25.20
N GLY A 101 -10.40 16.46 -26.40
CA GLY A 101 -11.54 17.23 -26.91
C GLY A 101 -12.90 16.67 -26.51
N GLU A 102 -13.02 15.39 -26.21
CA GLU A 102 -14.21 14.74 -25.67
C GLU A 102 -13.82 13.52 -24.83
N ASN A 103 -14.26 13.51 -23.58
CA ASN A 103 -14.11 12.39 -22.67
C ASN A 103 -15.49 12.05 -22.13
N THR A 104 -16.22 11.18 -22.80
CA THR A 104 -17.49 10.69 -22.29
C THR A 104 -17.42 9.18 -22.15
N LYS A 105 -17.72 8.66 -20.97
CA LYS A 105 -18.04 7.25 -20.80
C LYS A 105 -19.30 7.09 -19.95
N ASN A 106 -20.23 6.30 -20.44
CA ASN A 106 -21.32 5.76 -19.65
C ASN A 106 -20.84 4.46 -18.99
N GLY A 107 -20.58 4.53 -17.68
CA GLY A 107 -20.45 3.38 -16.80
C GLY A 107 -19.06 2.76 -16.70
N SER A 108 -18.57 2.73 -15.48
CA SER A 108 -17.40 2.04 -14.89
C SER A 108 -16.00 2.53 -15.26
N GLY A 109 -15.37 3.16 -14.27
CA GLY A 109 -13.93 3.29 -14.03
C GLY A 109 -13.08 3.85 -15.17
N TYR A 110 -12.69 5.11 -15.04
CA TYR A 110 -11.70 5.74 -15.91
C TYR A 110 -10.30 5.53 -15.32
N ASN A 111 -9.60 4.53 -15.83
CA ASN A 111 -8.15 4.52 -15.76
C ASN A 111 -7.63 5.41 -16.88
N ALA A 112 -6.73 6.27 -16.56
CA ALA A 112 -6.12 7.18 -17.49
C ALA A 112 -5.37 6.50 -18.66
N GLY A 113 -5.25 5.15 -18.67
CA GLY A 113 -4.76 4.33 -19.78
C GLY A 113 -5.82 3.79 -20.73
N ASP A 114 -7.13 3.89 -20.40
CA ASP A 114 -8.22 3.27 -21.16
C ASP A 114 -9.04 4.28 -21.97
N PHE A 115 -8.39 5.30 -22.54
CA PHE A 115 -9.06 6.24 -23.45
C PHE A 115 -9.30 5.62 -24.82
N TYR A 116 -10.46 4.99 -25.00
CA TYR A 116 -10.99 4.64 -26.33
C TYR A 116 -11.81 5.81 -26.86
N PHE A 117 -11.48 6.29 -28.07
CA PHE A 117 -12.15 7.38 -28.76
C PHE A 117 -12.98 6.87 -29.92
N GLU A 118 -14.20 7.41 -30.04
CA GLU A 118 -14.93 7.35 -31.29
C GLU A 118 -14.38 8.39 -32.29
N ALA A 119 -14.51 8.12 -33.57
CA ALA A 119 -13.75 8.70 -34.68
C ALA A 119 -13.83 10.22 -34.90
N GLU A 120 -14.57 10.98 -34.09
CA GLU A 120 -14.70 12.44 -34.21
C GLU A 120 -14.03 13.23 -33.07
N ASN A 121 -13.31 12.55 -32.16
CA ASN A 121 -12.75 13.17 -30.98
C ASN A 121 -11.25 13.35 -31.08
N PHE A 122 -10.81 14.59 -30.88
CA PHE A 122 -9.43 14.99 -30.99
C PHE A 122 -8.68 14.63 -29.69
N THR A 123 -7.80 13.63 -29.76
CA THR A 123 -6.82 13.41 -28.69
C THR A 123 -5.43 13.55 -29.27
N VAL A 124 -4.66 14.46 -28.71
CA VAL A 124 -3.25 14.59 -29.01
C VAL A 124 -2.47 14.07 -27.81
N LYS A 125 -1.63 13.06 -28.03
CA LYS A 125 -0.63 12.68 -27.05
C LYS A 125 0.45 13.74 -27.02
N LEU A 126 0.61 14.40 -25.87
CA LEU A 126 1.67 15.39 -25.69
C LEU A 126 3.03 14.72 -25.46
N SER A 127 4.09 15.40 -25.83
CA SER A 127 5.45 15.03 -25.43
C SER A 127 5.64 15.25 -23.92
N PRO A 128 6.41 14.39 -23.24
CA PRO A 128 6.91 14.68 -21.90
C PRO A 128 7.82 15.91 -21.87
N GLU A 129 8.43 16.26 -23.01
CA GLU A 129 9.24 17.46 -23.17
C GLU A 129 8.35 18.66 -23.45
N ASN A 130 8.40 19.67 -22.56
CA ASN A 130 7.55 20.87 -22.65
C ASN A 130 7.67 21.59 -24.01
N THR A 131 8.86 21.67 -24.57
CA THR A 131 9.18 22.44 -25.79
C THR A 131 9.25 21.59 -27.07
N ALA A 132 8.89 20.30 -27.01
CA ALA A 132 8.81 19.48 -28.21
C ALA A 132 7.68 19.95 -29.14
N ALA A 133 7.75 19.63 -30.44
CA ALA A 133 6.76 20.05 -31.44
C ALA A 133 5.30 19.67 -31.11
N ASN A 134 5.09 18.64 -30.30
CA ASN A 134 3.81 18.23 -29.77
C ASN A 134 3.74 18.39 -28.25
N GLY A 135 4.56 19.26 -27.67
CA GLY A 135 4.54 19.58 -26.24
C GLY A 135 3.46 20.59 -25.86
N PRO A 136 3.19 20.77 -24.56
CA PRO A 136 2.25 21.76 -24.08
C PRO A 136 2.76 23.20 -24.18
N HIS A 137 4.07 23.40 -24.34
CA HIS A 137 4.75 24.68 -24.38
C HIS A 137 4.28 25.63 -23.26
N PHE A 138 4.34 25.14 -22.02
CA PHE A 138 4.11 25.98 -20.85
C PHE A 138 5.23 26.99 -20.65
N LEU A 139 4.90 28.17 -20.24
CA LEU A 139 5.80 29.29 -20.07
C LEU A 139 6.92 29.01 -19.03
N ALA A 140 6.57 28.43 -17.88
CA ALA A 140 7.53 28.03 -16.84
C ALA A 140 6.96 26.93 -15.94
N PRO A 141 6.86 25.69 -16.40
CA PRO A 141 6.34 24.59 -15.58
C PRO A 141 7.31 24.23 -14.44
N THR A 142 6.81 23.54 -13.42
CA THR A 142 7.69 22.90 -12.43
C THR A 142 8.42 21.72 -13.07
N ASN A 143 9.59 21.41 -12.52
CA ASN A 143 10.40 20.25 -12.91
C ASN A 143 10.32 19.08 -11.93
N PHE A 144 9.35 19.09 -11.02
CA PHE A 144 9.07 18.02 -10.07
C PHE A 144 7.57 17.71 -10.04
N VAL A 145 7.23 16.53 -9.55
CA VAL A 145 5.88 15.97 -9.47
C VAL A 145 5.49 15.77 -8.01
N GLY A 146 4.20 15.92 -7.71
CA GLY A 146 3.67 15.79 -6.37
C GLY A 146 3.85 17.04 -5.50
N ALA A 147 3.48 16.93 -4.23
CA ALA A 147 3.61 18.04 -3.28
C ALA A 147 5.09 18.36 -2.99
N PRO A 148 5.43 19.65 -2.82
CA PRO A 148 6.81 20.05 -2.59
C PRO A 148 7.34 19.50 -1.27
N LYS A 149 8.59 19.00 -1.28
CA LYS A 149 9.24 18.33 -0.15
C LYS A 149 10.22 19.24 0.61
N ASN A 150 10.59 20.38 0.04
CA ASN A 150 11.55 21.32 0.61
C ASN A 150 11.26 22.78 0.20
N ALA A 151 12.00 23.72 0.80
CA ALA A 151 11.80 25.15 0.54
C ALA A 151 12.07 25.55 -0.92
N ALA A 152 13.01 24.90 -1.60
CA ALA A 152 13.32 25.17 -3.00
C ALA A 152 12.16 24.74 -3.92
N GLU A 153 11.59 23.56 -3.71
CA GLU A 153 10.42 23.10 -4.45
C GLU A 153 9.18 23.97 -4.18
N ILE A 154 8.99 24.44 -2.92
CA ILE A 154 7.94 25.41 -2.59
C ILE A 154 8.11 26.69 -3.39
N ALA A 155 9.33 27.21 -3.48
CA ALA A 155 9.62 28.42 -4.25
C ALA A 155 9.41 28.19 -5.76
N ALA A 156 9.88 27.08 -6.30
CA ALA A 156 9.68 26.69 -7.69
C ALA A 156 8.19 26.53 -8.04
N MET A 157 7.42 25.86 -7.19
CA MET A 157 5.98 25.72 -7.36
C MET A 157 5.25 27.07 -7.36
N ARG A 158 5.65 27.99 -6.49
CA ARG A 158 5.08 29.35 -6.45
C ARG A 158 5.42 30.20 -7.66
N ALA A 159 6.62 29.99 -8.23
CA ALA A 159 7.10 30.69 -9.42
C ALA A 159 6.61 30.07 -10.74
N ALA A 160 6.05 28.86 -10.70
CA ALA A 160 5.58 28.16 -11.88
C ALA A 160 4.49 28.96 -12.62
N ASN A 161 4.54 28.87 -13.96
CA ASN A 161 3.56 29.46 -14.85
C ASN A 161 3.21 28.45 -15.95
N PHE A 162 1.96 28.03 -15.98
CA PHE A 162 1.42 27.05 -16.92
C PHE A 162 0.59 27.68 -18.03
N ALA A 163 0.70 29.01 -18.26
CA ALA A 163 0.19 29.64 -19.47
C ALA A 163 0.89 29.05 -20.70
N ILE A 164 0.13 28.86 -21.78
CA ILE A 164 0.63 28.25 -23.01
C ILE A 164 1.27 29.29 -23.95
N MET A 165 2.28 28.87 -24.70
CA MET A 165 2.97 29.71 -25.69
C MET A 165 2.54 29.36 -27.12
N ALA A 166 2.97 30.16 -28.09
CA ALA A 166 2.57 30.09 -29.50
C ALA A 166 2.66 28.70 -30.17
N GLU A 167 3.64 27.90 -29.78
CA GLU A 167 3.88 26.58 -30.37
C GLU A 167 3.09 25.46 -29.70
N SER A 168 2.27 25.77 -28.70
CA SER A 168 1.54 24.75 -27.95
C SER A 168 0.58 23.96 -28.83
N ALA A 169 0.64 22.63 -28.69
CA ALA A 169 -0.21 21.71 -29.43
C ALA A 169 -1.70 21.82 -29.08
N VAL A 170 -2.06 22.54 -28.02
CA VAL A 170 -3.43 22.64 -27.49
C VAL A 170 -4.20 23.87 -28.00
N ILE A 171 -3.54 24.77 -28.72
CA ILE A 171 -4.13 26.01 -29.24
C ILE A 171 -5.22 25.68 -30.26
N ASP A 172 -6.39 26.33 -30.14
CA ASP A 172 -7.56 26.19 -31.02
C ASP A 172 -8.10 24.73 -31.12
N LYS A 173 -7.93 23.92 -30.12
CA LYS A 173 -8.29 22.48 -30.17
C LYS A 173 -9.49 22.10 -29.28
N ALA A 174 -10.00 23.00 -28.47
CA ALA A 174 -11.13 22.67 -27.60
C ALA A 174 -12.37 22.34 -28.42
N LYS A 175 -13.16 21.38 -27.92
CA LYS A 175 -14.53 21.20 -28.38
C LYS A 175 -15.34 22.46 -28.09
N ALA A 176 -16.26 22.82 -29.00
CA ALA A 176 -17.09 23.98 -28.82
C ALA A 176 -17.79 23.94 -27.45
N ASN A 177 -17.49 24.92 -26.63
CA ASN A 177 -18.10 25.16 -25.33
C ASN A 177 -18.36 26.65 -25.20
N THR A 178 -19.60 27.02 -25.06
CA THR A 178 -20.07 28.42 -25.12
C THR A 178 -20.30 29.02 -23.73
N ASP A 179 -20.09 28.28 -22.64
CA ASP A 179 -20.43 28.75 -21.30
C ASP A 179 -19.24 29.36 -20.52
N LEU A 180 -18.04 29.33 -21.10
CA LEU A 180 -16.86 30.00 -20.56
C LEU A 180 -16.47 31.18 -21.43
N ALA A 181 -16.78 32.40 -20.96
CA ALA A 181 -16.47 33.64 -21.67
C ALA A 181 -15.01 34.11 -21.46
N TYR A 182 -14.32 33.57 -20.48
CA TYR A 182 -12.96 33.96 -20.08
C TYR A 182 -12.12 32.75 -19.66
N ASP A 183 -10.81 32.87 -19.83
CA ASP A 183 -9.84 31.95 -19.31
C ASP A 183 -9.54 32.22 -17.80
N ILE A 184 -8.61 31.48 -17.19
CA ILE A 184 -8.27 31.66 -15.78
C ILE A 184 -7.61 33.03 -15.48
N ASP A 185 -6.95 33.62 -16.45
CA ASP A 185 -6.33 34.95 -16.38
C ASP A 185 -7.27 36.08 -16.82
N HIS A 186 -8.58 35.79 -17.06
CA HIS A 186 -9.61 36.68 -17.53
C HIS A 186 -9.40 37.21 -18.98
N ASN A 187 -8.65 36.50 -19.82
CA ASN A 187 -8.61 36.76 -21.24
C ASN A 187 -9.92 36.28 -21.89
N PRO A 188 -10.44 36.96 -22.93
CA PRO A 188 -11.62 36.49 -23.66
C PRO A 188 -11.44 35.09 -24.20
N ARG A 189 -12.53 34.30 -24.24
CA ARG A 189 -12.48 32.91 -24.70
C ARG A 189 -13.70 32.60 -25.58
N PRO A 190 -13.52 32.13 -26.83
CA PRO A 190 -12.23 31.96 -27.53
C PRO A 190 -11.66 33.31 -28.04
N ILE A 191 -10.33 33.38 -28.17
CA ILE A 191 -9.64 34.50 -28.84
C ILE A 191 -9.70 34.31 -30.35
N ASN A 192 -9.53 33.09 -30.83
CA ASN A 192 -9.58 32.71 -32.24
C ASN A 192 -10.89 31.97 -32.59
N ALA A 193 -10.83 31.07 -33.58
CA ALA A 193 -11.99 30.33 -34.07
C ALA A 193 -12.51 29.29 -33.04
N ARG A 194 -11.65 28.81 -32.16
CA ARG A 194 -11.95 27.86 -31.09
C ARG A 194 -11.17 28.23 -29.84
N ALA A 195 -11.68 27.81 -28.69
CA ALA A 195 -10.93 27.91 -27.45
C ALA A 195 -9.74 26.93 -27.43
N ASP A 196 -8.79 27.24 -26.60
CA ASP A 196 -7.66 26.33 -26.30
C ASP A 196 -8.10 25.24 -25.32
N ILE A 197 -7.41 24.10 -25.32
CA ILE A 197 -7.65 23.07 -24.32
C ILE A 197 -6.92 23.43 -23.03
N GLY A 198 -7.58 23.26 -21.88
CA GLY A 198 -7.08 23.66 -20.59
C GLY A 198 -7.73 24.96 -20.08
N CYS A 199 -7.13 25.55 -19.05
CA CYS A 199 -7.66 26.76 -18.41
C CYS A 199 -7.08 28.07 -18.93
N TYR A 200 -6.11 28.02 -19.84
CA TYR A 200 -5.50 29.22 -20.46
C TYR A 200 -5.88 29.36 -21.91
N GLU A 201 -5.90 30.60 -22.38
CA GLU A 201 -6.15 30.99 -23.78
C GLU A 201 -4.91 31.75 -24.30
N PHE A 202 -4.38 31.30 -25.42
CA PHE A 202 -3.25 31.97 -26.06
C PHE A 202 -3.75 33.14 -26.94
N ASP A 203 -3.26 34.35 -26.65
CA ASP A 203 -3.49 35.53 -27.48
C ASP A 203 -2.24 35.87 -28.31
N PRO A 204 -2.27 35.68 -29.64
CA PRO A 204 -1.13 36.01 -30.49
C PRO A 204 -0.87 37.51 -30.55
N ASN A 205 -1.83 38.37 -30.13
CA ASN A 205 -1.71 39.80 -30.10
C ASN A 205 -1.49 40.37 -28.69
N ALA A 206 -1.29 39.49 -27.70
CA ALA A 206 -1.01 39.93 -26.33
C ALA A 206 0.22 40.85 -26.31
N PRO A 207 0.20 41.95 -25.54
CA PRO A 207 1.35 42.83 -25.45
C PRO A 207 2.57 42.06 -24.89
N VAL A 208 3.71 42.24 -25.57
CA VAL A 208 4.98 41.69 -25.08
C VAL A 208 5.30 42.35 -23.74
N ILE A 209 5.48 41.53 -22.73
CA ILE A 209 5.89 41.97 -21.40
C ILE A 209 7.38 41.69 -21.27
N ASP A 210 8.18 42.76 -21.23
CA ASP A 210 9.61 42.66 -21.16
C ASP A 210 10.12 42.19 -19.80
N VAL A 211 11.23 41.46 -19.83
CA VAL A 211 11.99 41.10 -18.62
C VAL A 211 12.62 42.37 -18.04
N THR A 212 12.46 42.59 -16.74
CA THR A 212 13.06 43.70 -16.00
C THR A 212 14.08 43.24 -14.95
N GLY A 213 14.24 41.93 -14.78
CA GLY A 213 15.21 41.35 -13.86
C GLY A 213 15.10 39.86 -13.69
N VAL A 214 16.06 39.30 -12.97
CA VAL A 214 16.07 37.89 -12.54
C VAL A 214 16.59 37.79 -11.10
N LYS A 215 16.05 36.82 -10.35
CA LYS A 215 16.55 36.44 -9.02
C LYS A 215 16.73 34.91 -8.96
N LEU A 216 17.54 34.47 -8.03
CA LEU A 216 17.61 33.05 -7.65
C LEU A 216 16.75 32.79 -6.41
N ASN A 217 16.26 31.55 -6.27
CA ASN A 217 15.47 31.13 -5.12
C ASN A 217 16.29 31.03 -3.81
N MET A 218 17.64 31.10 -3.92
CA MET A 218 18.56 31.05 -2.80
C MET A 218 19.88 31.74 -3.15
N ASP A 219 20.62 32.24 -2.15
CA ASP A 219 21.91 32.88 -2.31
C ASP A 219 23.08 31.90 -2.17
N THR A 220 22.85 30.76 -1.54
CA THR A 220 23.83 29.68 -1.35
C THR A 220 23.17 28.33 -1.56
N LEU A 221 23.78 27.48 -2.37
CA LEU A 221 23.38 26.09 -2.62
C LEU A 221 24.44 25.16 -2.04
N HIS A 222 24.04 24.24 -1.16
CA HIS A 222 24.88 23.15 -0.68
C HIS A 222 24.58 21.87 -1.46
N VAL A 223 25.60 21.20 -1.92
CA VAL A 223 25.50 19.92 -2.64
C VAL A 223 26.68 19.03 -2.26
N TYR A 224 26.45 17.72 -2.12
CA TYR A 224 27.55 16.79 -1.89
C TYR A 224 28.23 16.41 -3.22
N THR A 225 29.51 15.99 -3.13
CA THR A 225 30.22 15.41 -4.29
C THR A 225 29.40 14.25 -4.88
N THR A 226 29.26 14.20 -6.20
CA THR A 226 28.45 13.25 -6.98
C THR A 226 26.93 13.38 -6.85
N ASP A 227 26.42 14.23 -5.97
CA ASP A 227 24.98 14.49 -5.84
C ASP A 227 24.55 15.68 -6.70
N THR A 228 23.25 15.81 -6.87
CA THR A 228 22.64 16.88 -7.66
C THR A 228 21.68 17.67 -6.79
N ALA A 229 21.74 18.99 -6.88
CA ALA A 229 20.81 19.90 -6.21
C ALA A 229 20.27 20.92 -7.22
N LEU A 230 19.03 21.39 -7.01
CA LEU A 230 18.35 22.30 -7.93
C LEU A 230 18.42 23.74 -7.44
N ILE A 231 18.78 24.67 -8.35
CA ILE A 231 18.63 26.11 -8.18
C ILE A 231 17.68 26.66 -9.25
N THR A 232 16.79 27.58 -8.86
CA THR A 232 15.70 28.05 -9.74
C THR A 232 15.83 29.54 -10.00
N ALA A 233 15.70 29.92 -11.28
CA ALA A 233 15.61 31.32 -11.69
C ALA A 233 14.17 31.85 -11.55
N ILE A 234 14.02 33.04 -10.99
CA ILE A 234 12.76 33.77 -10.83
C ILE A 234 12.83 35.01 -11.70
N ILE A 235 12.14 34.97 -12.85
CA ILE A 235 12.08 36.07 -13.80
C ILE A 235 11.14 37.17 -13.33
N ILE A 236 11.52 38.42 -13.54
CA ILE A 236 10.76 39.60 -13.12
C ILE A 236 10.40 40.43 -14.36
N PRO A 237 9.11 40.78 -14.57
CA PRO A 237 7.95 40.29 -13.83
C PRO A 237 7.67 38.81 -14.15
N ASN A 238 6.93 38.13 -13.29
CA ASN A 238 6.59 36.72 -13.47
C ASN A 238 5.73 36.43 -14.72
N LYS A 239 5.12 37.46 -15.31
CA LYS A 239 4.36 37.42 -16.57
C LYS A 239 5.20 37.84 -17.80
N ALA A 240 6.53 37.96 -17.66
CA ALA A 240 7.40 38.29 -18.80
C ALA A 240 7.24 37.27 -19.93
N THR A 241 7.17 37.77 -21.17
CA THR A 241 6.88 36.96 -22.36
C THR A 241 8.05 36.05 -22.73
N ASN A 242 9.31 36.56 -22.66
CA ASN A 242 10.49 35.75 -22.84
C ASN A 242 11.10 35.40 -21.48
N ARG A 243 11.07 34.11 -21.13
CA ARG A 243 11.61 33.61 -19.85
C ARG A 243 12.84 32.72 -20.02
N HIS A 244 13.40 32.64 -21.20
CA HIS A 244 14.61 31.87 -21.48
C HIS A 244 15.79 32.40 -20.69
N VAL A 245 16.53 31.49 -20.07
CA VAL A 245 17.73 31.78 -19.31
C VAL A 245 18.88 30.84 -19.70
N THR A 246 20.07 31.31 -19.53
CA THR A 246 21.27 30.51 -19.64
C THR A 246 21.96 30.41 -18.28
N TRP A 247 22.51 29.24 -17.99
CA TRP A 247 23.21 28.96 -16.76
C TRP A 247 24.72 28.84 -17.00
N HIS A 248 25.47 29.33 -16.07
CA HIS A 248 26.94 29.27 -16.11
C HIS A 248 27.47 28.93 -14.70
N ILE A 249 28.52 28.10 -14.64
CA ILE A 249 29.29 27.84 -13.42
C ILE A 249 30.70 28.39 -13.59
N ALA A 250 31.18 29.08 -12.58
CA ALA A 250 32.49 29.76 -12.66
C ALA A 250 33.66 28.76 -12.69
N ASP A 251 33.57 27.67 -11.96
CA ASP A 251 34.56 26.59 -11.95
C ASP A 251 33.89 25.22 -12.11
N THR A 252 34.03 24.67 -13.31
CA THR A 252 33.48 23.36 -13.68
C THR A 252 34.19 22.17 -13.04
N THR A 253 35.35 22.39 -12.42
CA THR A 253 36.05 21.34 -11.67
C THR A 253 35.43 21.12 -10.29
N ILE A 254 34.75 22.15 -9.73
CA ILE A 254 34.06 22.08 -8.44
C ILE A 254 32.61 21.65 -8.61
N ALA A 255 31.89 22.24 -9.58
CA ALA A 255 30.49 21.86 -9.86
C ALA A 255 30.17 22.05 -11.35
N GLN A 256 29.12 21.39 -11.82
CA GLN A 256 28.53 21.56 -13.14
C GLN A 256 27.08 22.00 -13.01
N VAL A 257 26.53 22.70 -14.01
CA VAL A 257 25.14 23.10 -14.06
C VAL A 257 24.49 22.71 -15.37
N THR A 258 23.25 22.20 -15.33
CA THR A 258 22.48 21.90 -16.54
C THR A 258 21.68 23.11 -17.00
N GLU A 259 21.13 23.06 -18.20
CA GLU A 259 20.23 24.10 -18.75
C GLU A 259 18.96 24.32 -17.88
N GLN A 260 18.57 23.34 -17.07
CA GLN A 260 17.41 23.39 -16.17
C GLN A 260 17.77 23.89 -14.76
N GLY A 261 19.04 24.26 -14.51
CA GLY A 261 19.48 24.73 -13.19
C GLY A 261 19.79 23.61 -12.19
N ALA A 262 19.96 22.36 -12.65
CA ALA A 262 20.45 21.29 -11.78
C ALA A 262 21.98 21.41 -11.63
N VAL A 263 22.44 21.57 -10.39
CA VAL A 263 23.86 21.69 -10.04
C VAL A 263 24.39 20.36 -9.53
N ILE A 264 25.42 19.85 -10.15
CA ILE A 264 26.08 18.57 -9.84
C ILE A 264 27.39 18.87 -9.12
N GLY A 265 27.58 18.39 -7.90
CA GLY A 265 28.83 18.51 -7.15
C GLY A 265 29.91 17.59 -7.75
N VAL A 266 31.09 18.13 -8.10
CA VAL A 266 32.19 17.36 -8.69
C VAL A 266 33.34 17.19 -7.68
N LEU A 267 33.88 18.28 -7.17
CA LEU A 267 34.97 18.27 -6.19
C LEU A 267 34.64 19.19 -5.03
N THR A 268 35.04 18.80 -3.84
CA THR A 268 34.88 19.63 -2.62
C THR A 268 35.49 21.01 -2.83
N GLY A 269 34.72 22.04 -2.59
CA GLY A 269 35.14 23.44 -2.78
C GLY A 269 33.98 24.40 -2.87
N GLN A 270 34.26 25.60 -3.31
CA GLN A 270 33.25 26.64 -3.47
C GLN A 270 33.38 27.28 -4.85
N THR A 271 32.26 27.45 -5.53
CA THR A 271 32.18 28.11 -6.84
C THR A 271 30.95 29.01 -6.90
N THR A 272 30.68 29.62 -8.05
CA THR A 272 29.51 30.49 -8.25
C THR A 272 28.71 29.99 -9.45
N VAL A 273 27.41 29.84 -9.28
CA VAL A 273 26.45 29.64 -10.36
C VAL A 273 25.82 30.98 -10.73
N THR A 274 25.72 31.27 -12.01
CA THR A 274 25.11 32.49 -12.53
C THR A 274 24.04 32.14 -13.55
N VAL A 275 22.88 32.76 -13.44
CA VAL A 275 21.79 32.72 -14.42
C VAL A 275 21.75 34.05 -15.14
N THR A 276 21.52 34.01 -16.46
CA THR A 276 21.36 35.21 -17.28
C THR A 276 20.14 35.07 -18.17
N THR A 277 19.27 36.10 -18.20
CA THR A 277 18.11 36.12 -19.08
C THR A 277 18.50 36.39 -20.53
N GLU A 278 17.86 35.70 -21.48
CA GLU A 278 18.04 35.95 -22.90
C GLU A 278 17.60 37.38 -23.28
N GLN A 279 16.42 37.78 -22.78
CA GLN A 279 15.93 39.15 -22.97
C GLN A 279 16.47 40.07 -21.86
N GLY A 280 17.14 41.13 -22.24
CA GLY A 280 17.63 42.18 -21.35
C GLY A 280 18.96 41.85 -20.63
N ASN A 281 19.51 40.64 -20.78
CA ASN A 281 20.77 40.19 -20.18
C ASN A 281 20.89 40.43 -18.67
N TYR A 282 19.78 40.38 -17.93
CA TYR A 282 19.77 40.46 -16.47
C TYR A 282 20.41 39.20 -15.87
N SER A 283 21.25 39.38 -14.88
CA SER A 283 21.97 38.26 -14.25
C SER A 283 21.73 38.23 -12.74
N ALA A 284 21.73 37.01 -12.17
CA ALA A 284 21.79 36.77 -10.75
C ALA A 284 22.74 35.61 -10.45
N SER A 285 23.41 35.65 -9.30
CA SER A 285 24.39 34.64 -8.92
C SER A 285 24.16 34.12 -7.52
N ALA A 286 24.52 32.86 -7.28
CA ALA A 286 24.54 32.21 -5.99
C ALA A 286 25.86 31.47 -5.76
N ILE A 287 26.21 31.31 -4.50
CA ILE A 287 27.37 30.51 -4.09
C ILE A 287 26.97 29.03 -4.16
N VAL A 288 27.81 28.20 -4.72
CA VAL A 288 27.70 26.73 -4.66
C VAL A 288 28.79 26.21 -3.74
N VAL A 289 28.42 25.56 -2.68
CA VAL A 289 29.33 24.89 -1.74
C VAL A 289 29.21 23.39 -1.98
N VAL A 290 30.27 22.80 -2.48
CA VAL A 290 30.38 21.35 -2.66
C VAL A 290 31.09 20.76 -1.44
N GLU A 291 30.36 19.94 -0.70
CA GLU A 291 30.88 19.26 0.49
C GLU A 291 31.24 17.81 0.16
N PRO A 292 32.19 17.20 0.87
CA PRO A 292 32.46 15.78 0.70
C PRO A 292 31.21 15.01 1.13
N LYS A 293 30.82 14.02 0.31
CA LYS A 293 29.72 13.13 0.69
C LYS A 293 30.09 12.42 1.97
N PRO A 294 29.25 12.46 3.02
CA PRO A 294 29.52 11.79 4.27
C PRO A 294 29.83 10.31 4.01
N ILE A 295 31.01 9.87 4.44
CA ILE A 295 31.33 8.44 4.45
C ILE A 295 30.51 7.85 5.57
N VAL A 296 29.50 7.05 5.27
CA VAL A 296 28.80 6.24 6.24
C VAL A 296 29.78 5.17 6.72
N ILE A 297 30.43 5.40 7.85
CA ILE A 297 31.25 4.38 8.51
C ILE A 297 30.25 3.42 9.18
N ILE A 298 30.03 2.27 8.52
CA ILE A 298 29.18 1.24 9.11
C ILE A 298 29.90 0.66 10.33
N HIS A 299 29.20 0.62 11.45
CA HIS A 299 29.73 0.11 12.70
C HIS A 299 30.17 -1.37 12.54
N PRO A 300 31.30 -1.80 13.11
CA PRO A 300 31.80 -3.18 12.98
C PRO A 300 30.79 -4.25 13.39
N GLU A 301 29.95 -4.03 14.40
CA GLU A 301 28.90 -4.95 14.81
C GLU A 301 27.83 -5.16 13.74
N VAL A 302 27.50 -4.11 12.97
CA VAL A 302 26.55 -4.22 11.86
C VAL A 302 27.15 -5.03 10.71
N LEU A 303 28.44 -4.81 10.39
CA LEU A 303 29.16 -5.62 9.37
C LEU A 303 29.27 -7.07 9.79
N LEU A 304 29.51 -7.33 11.09
CA LEU A 304 29.56 -8.67 11.63
C LEU A 304 28.18 -9.34 11.53
N ALA A 305 27.11 -8.60 11.87
CA ALA A 305 25.74 -9.11 11.76
C ALA A 305 25.36 -9.46 10.31
N ASP A 306 25.80 -8.67 9.31
CA ASP A 306 25.60 -9.00 7.89
C ASP A 306 26.28 -10.31 7.47
N SER A 307 27.42 -10.62 8.05
CA SER A 307 28.20 -11.80 7.69
C SER A 307 27.76 -13.08 8.38
N LEU A 308 27.14 -12.98 9.56
CA LEU A 308 26.82 -14.13 10.41
C LEU A 308 25.35 -14.57 10.32
N TYR A 309 24.41 -13.67 10.00
CA TYR A 309 22.99 -13.95 10.11
C TYR A 309 22.30 -13.77 8.77
N THR A 310 21.80 -14.86 8.19
CA THR A 310 21.06 -14.87 6.91
C THR A 310 19.62 -15.34 7.14
N ILE A 311 18.69 -14.89 6.31
CA ILE A 311 17.26 -15.21 6.47
C ILE A 311 17.00 -16.72 6.34
N GLU A 312 17.83 -17.43 5.60
CA GLU A 312 17.69 -18.86 5.38
C GLU A 312 17.94 -19.70 6.64
N ASP A 313 18.65 -19.16 7.61
CA ASP A 313 19.04 -19.87 8.84
C ASP A 313 18.10 -19.65 10.01
N TYR A 314 17.14 -18.70 9.85
CA TYR A 314 16.23 -18.32 10.93
C TYR A 314 14.78 -18.29 10.46
N THR A 315 13.85 -18.35 11.43
CA THR A 315 12.43 -18.14 11.12
C THR A 315 12.19 -16.70 10.67
N ILE A 316 11.31 -16.51 9.70
CA ILE A 316 10.98 -15.18 9.17
C ILE A 316 10.49 -14.25 10.29
N PRO A 317 9.59 -14.66 11.20
CA PRO A 317 9.14 -13.81 12.31
C PRO A 317 10.26 -13.33 13.24
N SER A 318 11.32 -14.10 13.43
CA SER A 318 12.45 -13.69 14.26
C SER A 318 13.50 -12.87 13.48
N TYR A 319 13.69 -13.19 12.20
CA TYR A 319 14.69 -12.53 11.36
C TYR A 319 14.29 -11.08 11.00
N ILE A 320 13.03 -10.82 10.69
CA ILE A 320 12.62 -9.47 10.26
C ILE A 320 12.84 -8.39 11.34
N PRO A 321 12.48 -8.59 12.62
CA PRO A 321 12.81 -7.63 13.67
C PRO A 321 14.32 -7.40 13.84
N PHE A 322 15.13 -8.46 13.68
CA PHE A 322 16.60 -8.37 13.66
C PHE A 322 17.06 -7.50 12.47
N TRP A 323 16.58 -7.78 11.26
CA TRP A 323 16.94 -7.01 10.06
C TRP A 323 16.60 -5.53 10.23
N VAL A 324 15.41 -5.20 10.76
CA VAL A 324 14.99 -3.82 11.05
C VAL A 324 15.96 -3.13 12.02
N ALA A 325 16.31 -3.79 13.11
CA ALA A 325 17.26 -3.24 14.09
C ALA A 325 18.65 -3.06 13.48
N LYS A 326 19.09 -3.97 12.63
CA LYS A 326 20.36 -3.91 11.91
C LYS A 326 20.40 -2.72 10.94
N GLU A 327 19.36 -2.48 10.17
CA GLU A 327 19.28 -1.33 9.27
C GLU A 327 19.21 0.00 10.03
N ALA A 328 18.49 0.06 11.17
CA ALA A 328 18.48 1.24 12.04
C ALA A 328 19.88 1.54 12.59
N ALA A 329 20.62 0.51 13.04
CA ALA A 329 22.00 0.66 13.53
C ALA A 329 22.98 0.99 12.39
N ARG A 330 22.70 0.60 11.15
CA ARG A 330 23.46 0.97 9.95
C ARG A 330 23.32 2.45 9.64
N ASP A 331 22.10 2.97 9.74
CA ASP A 331 21.81 4.39 9.46
C ASP A 331 22.33 5.31 10.57
N ASP A 332 22.22 4.88 11.80
CA ASP A 332 22.66 5.63 12.99
C ASP A 332 23.17 4.65 14.07
N SER A 333 24.49 4.56 14.20
CA SER A 333 25.17 3.65 15.13
C SER A 333 25.21 4.20 16.57
N THR A 334 24.09 4.75 17.05
CA THR A 334 23.95 5.09 18.47
C THR A 334 23.97 3.84 19.35
N GLU A 335 24.41 3.98 20.61
CA GLU A 335 24.41 2.86 21.55
C GLU A 335 23.01 2.27 21.74
N VAL A 336 21.95 3.08 21.64
CA VAL A 336 20.55 2.59 21.70
C VAL A 336 20.24 1.64 20.54
N ASN A 337 20.60 2.01 19.31
CA ASN A 337 20.38 1.17 18.13
C ASN A 337 21.25 -0.09 18.15
N LEU A 338 22.49 0.02 18.59
CA LEU A 338 23.39 -1.14 18.74
C LEU A 338 22.88 -2.10 19.82
N GLN A 339 22.39 -1.58 20.95
CA GLN A 339 21.79 -2.40 22.00
C GLN A 339 20.55 -3.13 21.50
N THR A 340 19.67 -2.42 20.77
CA THR A 340 18.50 -3.04 20.13
C THR A 340 18.90 -4.14 19.16
N LEU A 341 19.94 -3.93 18.36
CA LEU A 341 20.48 -4.97 17.46
C LEU A 341 20.95 -6.20 18.24
N ARG A 342 21.74 -6.01 19.32
CA ARG A 342 22.20 -7.12 20.16
C ARG A 342 21.03 -7.92 20.76
N GLU A 343 20.00 -7.21 21.24
CA GLU A 343 18.79 -7.85 21.78
C GLU A 343 18.08 -8.69 20.70
N LYS A 344 17.92 -8.15 19.49
CA LYS A 344 17.27 -8.88 18.39
C LYS A 344 18.10 -10.09 17.92
N ILE A 345 19.43 -10.03 17.97
CA ILE A 345 20.28 -11.18 17.71
C ILE A 345 19.97 -12.33 18.70
N THR A 346 19.76 -12.03 19.98
CA THR A 346 19.42 -13.07 20.97
C THR A 346 18.03 -13.67 20.81
N GLN A 347 17.17 -13.02 20.04
CA GLN A 347 15.80 -13.46 19.74
C GLN A 347 15.68 -14.24 18.43
N LEU A 348 16.77 -14.40 17.69
CA LEU A 348 16.79 -15.20 16.46
C LEU A 348 16.47 -16.66 16.76
N LEU A 349 15.48 -17.21 16.09
CA LEU A 349 15.07 -18.60 16.22
C LEU A 349 15.49 -19.39 14.97
N PRO A 350 16.10 -20.57 15.12
CA PRO A 350 16.49 -21.40 13.98
C PRO A 350 15.32 -21.68 13.04
N TYR A 351 15.60 -21.81 11.74
CA TYR A 351 14.59 -22.01 10.69
C TYR A 351 13.70 -23.25 10.90
N GLN A 352 14.13 -24.21 11.73
CA GLN A 352 13.35 -25.39 12.09
C GLN A 352 12.23 -25.12 13.10
N MET A 353 12.30 -24.00 13.83
CA MET A 353 11.31 -23.69 14.87
C MET A 353 9.93 -23.45 14.25
N PRO A 354 8.89 -24.13 14.74
CA PRO A 354 7.52 -23.88 14.32
C PRO A 354 6.97 -22.57 14.92
N TYR A 355 6.09 -21.90 14.16
CA TYR A 355 5.35 -20.71 14.58
C TYR A 355 3.95 -20.69 13.98
N SER A 356 3.10 -19.72 14.36
CA SER A 356 1.69 -19.65 13.96
C SER A 356 0.94 -20.95 14.20
N VAL A 357 1.15 -21.53 15.40
CA VAL A 357 0.58 -22.83 15.77
C VAL A 357 -0.88 -22.69 16.16
N VAL A 358 -1.74 -23.50 15.57
CA VAL A 358 -3.18 -23.52 15.89
C VAL A 358 -3.74 -24.94 15.86
N THR A 359 -4.76 -25.16 16.69
CA THR A 359 -5.61 -26.36 16.62
C THR A 359 -7.00 -25.98 16.09
N ASN A 360 -7.59 -26.87 15.30
CA ASN A 360 -8.93 -26.68 14.73
C ASN A 360 -9.82 -27.88 14.98
N ILE A 361 -11.12 -27.63 15.15
CA ILE A 361 -12.09 -28.71 15.08
C ILE A 361 -12.23 -29.15 13.62
N ASN A 362 -11.97 -30.44 13.37
CA ASN A 362 -12.02 -31.07 12.07
C ASN A 362 -12.67 -32.45 12.19
N GLY A 363 -13.94 -32.54 11.86
CA GLY A 363 -14.77 -33.74 12.05
C GLY A 363 -15.29 -33.89 13.49
N ASP A 364 -15.23 -35.08 14.06
CA ASP A 364 -15.77 -35.37 15.40
C ASP A 364 -14.85 -34.88 16.53
N PRO A 365 -15.21 -33.80 17.25
CA PRO A 365 -14.34 -33.22 18.30
C PRO A 365 -14.16 -34.10 19.55
N ARG A 366 -14.87 -35.22 19.66
CA ARG A 366 -14.70 -36.19 20.74
C ARG A 366 -13.46 -37.03 20.58
N THR A 367 -13.08 -37.30 19.35
CA THR A 367 -12.04 -38.29 19.02
C THR A 367 -11.00 -37.79 18.03
N ARG A 368 -11.13 -36.53 17.57
CA ARG A 368 -10.33 -35.98 16.50
C ARG A 368 -9.94 -34.52 16.77
N MET A 369 -8.70 -34.13 16.42
CA MET A 369 -8.21 -32.76 16.47
C MET A 369 -7.25 -32.52 15.34
N ALA A 370 -7.39 -31.39 14.65
CA ALA A 370 -6.46 -30.95 13.61
C ALA A 370 -5.46 -29.93 14.15
N PHE A 371 -4.30 -29.91 13.53
CA PHE A 371 -3.18 -29.03 13.83
C PHE A 371 -2.68 -28.37 12.57
N CYS A 372 -2.28 -27.10 12.67
CA CYS A 372 -1.61 -26.38 11.61
C CYS A 372 -0.52 -25.51 12.22
N TRP A 373 0.62 -25.39 11.52
CA TRP A 373 1.72 -24.50 11.87
C TRP A 373 2.60 -24.21 10.67
N PHE A 374 3.42 -23.18 10.78
CA PHE A 374 4.36 -22.78 9.75
C PHE A 374 5.80 -23.04 10.16
N THR A 375 6.65 -23.25 9.15
CA THR A 375 8.10 -23.23 9.25
C THR A 375 8.69 -22.56 8.00
N ASN A 376 10.01 -22.34 7.99
CA ASN A 376 10.75 -21.93 6.80
C ASN A 376 10.58 -22.96 5.67
N GLU A 377 10.65 -22.50 4.41
CA GLU A 377 10.47 -23.31 3.19
C GLU A 377 11.38 -24.56 3.09
N ARG A 378 12.49 -24.60 3.84
CA ARG A 378 13.42 -25.73 3.86
C ARG A 378 12.98 -26.89 4.75
N MET A 379 11.96 -26.69 5.59
CA MET A 379 11.45 -27.67 6.55
C MET A 379 10.22 -28.38 6.00
N THR A 380 10.40 -29.56 5.44
CA THR A 380 9.29 -30.39 4.95
C THR A 380 8.90 -31.51 5.91
N ASP A 381 9.69 -31.75 6.95
CA ASP A 381 9.38 -32.72 7.99
C ASP A 381 8.69 -32.03 9.17
N GLY A 382 7.79 -32.73 9.82
CA GLY A 382 7.08 -32.24 10.99
C GLY A 382 6.14 -33.29 11.59
N GLU A 383 5.95 -33.21 12.88
CA GLU A 383 5.04 -34.10 13.62
C GLU A 383 4.37 -33.37 14.77
N VAL A 384 3.25 -33.92 15.21
CA VAL A 384 2.56 -33.54 16.44
C VAL A 384 2.81 -34.61 17.48
N GLN A 385 3.26 -34.22 18.64
CA GLN A 385 3.35 -35.10 19.81
C GLN A 385 2.27 -34.73 20.81
N LEU A 386 1.57 -35.74 21.36
CA LEU A 386 0.47 -35.57 22.30
C LEU A 386 0.68 -36.41 23.57
N MET A 387 0.20 -35.89 24.69
CA MET A 387 0.03 -36.65 25.92
C MET A 387 -1.27 -36.21 26.65
N PRO A 388 -2.07 -37.16 27.16
CA PRO A 388 -3.23 -36.83 28.00
C PRO A 388 -2.76 -36.30 29.36
N LEU A 389 -3.41 -35.24 29.86
CA LEU A 389 -3.12 -34.67 31.17
C LEU A 389 -3.97 -35.36 32.24
N SER A 390 -3.34 -35.99 33.18
CA SER A 390 -4.00 -36.64 34.34
C SER A 390 -4.13 -35.71 35.54
N SER A 391 -3.38 -34.62 35.61
CA SER A 391 -3.24 -33.76 36.78
C SER A 391 -3.64 -32.29 36.54
N GLY A 392 -4.03 -31.91 35.34
CA GLY A 392 -4.28 -30.51 34.98
C GLY A 392 -3.03 -29.63 34.89
N LEU A 393 -1.85 -30.12 35.20
CA LEU A 393 -0.59 -29.37 35.07
C LEU A 393 -0.04 -29.56 33.66
N VAL A 394 0.25 -28.49 32.99
CA VAL A 394 0.93 -28.46 31.67
C VAL A 394 2.40 -28.87 31.91
N PRO A 395 2.94 -29.86 31.19
CA PRO A 395 4.32 -30.29 31.35
C PRO A 395 5.28 -29.21 30.80
N THR A 396 6.54 -29.27 31.23
CA THR A 396 7.67 -28.61 30.56
C THR A 396 8.15 -29.47 29.41
N HIS A 397 8.98 -28.92 28.51
CA HIS A 397 9.60 -29.72 27.44
C HIS A 397 10.37 -30.94 27.98
N ASP A 398 11.08 -30.80 29.09
CA ASP A 398 11.87 -31.88 29.72
C ASP A 398 10.98 -32.96 30.33
N SER A 399 9.77 -32.62 30.74
CA SER A 399 8.81 -33.55 31.35
C SER A 399 7.75 -34.07 30.38
N PHE A 400 7.76 -33.60 29.13
CA PHE A 400 6.80 -34.00 28.10
C PHE A 400 7.14 -35.42 27.58
N VAL A 401 6.32 -36.38 27.89
CA VAL A 401 6.47 -37.78 27.43
C VAL A 401 5.31 -38.08 26.47
N PRO A 402 5.53 -38.08 25.15
CA PRO A 402 4.45 -38.31 24.21
C PRO A 402 3.87 -39.72 24.33
N THR A 403 2.55 -39.81 24.32
CA THR A 403 1.83 -41.08 24.22
C THR A 403 1.38 -41.38 22.79
N SER A 404 1.40 -40.37 21.94
CA SER A 404 1.04 -40.46 20.53
C SER A 404 1.87 -39.47 19.73
N THR A 405 2.27 -39.88 18.52
CA THR A 405 2.97 -39.06 17.54
C THR A 405 2.26 -39.17 16.20
N VAL A 406 1.96 -38.03 15.57
CA VAL A 406 1.23 -37.93 14.30
C VAL A 406 2.08 -37.16 13.30
N PRO A 407 2.46 -37.78 12.15
CA PRO A 407 3.21 -37.09 11.14
C PRO A 407 2.34 -36.01 10.47
N ALA A 408 2.98 -34.90 10.09
CA ALA A 408 2.33 -33.83 9.34
C ALA A 408 2.45 -34.04 7.83
N THR A 409 1.49 -33.48 7.10
CA THR A 409 1.58 -33.30 5.66
C THR A 409 2.04 -31.87 5.37
N PRO A 410 3.23 -31.68 4.82
CA PRO A 410 3.73 -30.36 4.46
C PRO A 410 3.11 -29.87 3.14
N THR A 411 2.85 -28.58 3.05
CA THR A 411 2.48 -27.89 1.82
C THR A 411 3.35 -26.65 1.69
N VAL A 412 4.17 -26.61 0.65
CA VAL A 412 4.93 -25.40 0.31
C VAL A 412 3.97 -24.36 -0.21
N THR A 413 3.96 -23.17 0.40
CA THR A 413 3.06 -22.10 -0.01
C THR A 413 3.49 -21.49 -1.35
N LEU A 414 2.57 -20.81 -2.04
CA LEU A 414 2.98 -19.82 -3.02
C LEU A 414 3.77 -18.70 -2.30
N PRO A 415 4.54 -17.87 -3.03
CA PRO A 415 5.12 -16.68 -2.44
C PRO A 415 4.03 -15.78 -1.86
N LEU A 416 4.14 -15.45 -0.57
CA LEU A 416 3.19 -14.65 0.18
C LEU A 416 3.84 -13.32 0.57
N ASN A 417 3.09 -12.23 0.44
CA ASN A 417 3.55 -10.90 0.86
C ASN A 417 3.78 -10.88 2.37
N TYR A 418 4.98 -10.44 2.80
CA TYR A 418 5.25 -10.33 4.24
C TYR A 418 4.56 -9.13 4.85
N ALA A 419 4.65 -7.96 4.20
CA ALA A 419 4.04 -6.73 4.68
C ALA A 419 3.48 -5.91 3.53
N THR A 420 2.41 -5.17 3.79
CA THR A 420 1.79 -4.26 2.82
C THR A 420 2.09 -2.80 3.15
N SER A 421 1.82 -1.88 2.22
CA SER A 421 2.03 -0.44 2.41
C SER A 421 1.19 0.15 3.56
N SER A 422 0.10 -0.50 3.96
CA SER A 422 -0.74 -0.12 5.09
C SER A 422 -0.25 -0.66 6.42
N SER A 423 0.57 -1.72 6.43
CA SER A 423 1.10 -2.26 7.67
C SER A 423 1.99 -1.26 8.39
N GLY A 424 1.83 -1.15 9.71
CA GLY A 424 2.66 -0.27 10.56
C GLY A 424 4.16 -0.53 10.44
N LEU A 425 4.52 -1.77 10.06
CA LEU A 425 5.90 -2.19 9.85
C LEU A 425 6.59 -1.41 8.72
N LEU A 426 5.95 -1.23 7.57
CA LEU A 426 6.56 -0.54 6.43
C LEU A 426 6.74 0.96 6.64
N LYS A 427 5.86 1.59 7.44
CA LYS A 427 6.02 3.01 7.80
C LYS A 427 7.24 3.25 8.69
N ALA A 428 7.65 2.24 9.45
CA ALA A 428 8.77 2.30 10.39
C ALA A 428 10.08 1.74 9.81
N THR A 429 10.06 1.11 8.63
CA THR A 429 11.20 0.38 8.09
C THR A 429 11.45 0.71 6.62
N LYS A 430 12.66 0.42 6.14
CA LYS A 430 13.02 0.53 4.72
C LYS A 430 12.64 -0.71 3.90
N MET A 431 11.81 -1.61 4.45
CA MET A 431 11.35 -2.78 3.70
C MET A 431 10.55 -2.37 2.47
N LYS A 432 10.75 -3.08 1.38
CA LYS A 432 9.95 -2.87 0.17
C LYS A 432 8.56 -3.51 0.36
N PRO A 433 7.48 -2.87 -0.10
CA PRO A 433 6.12 -3.39 0.01
C PRO A 433 5.89 -4.77 -0.63
N THR A 434 6.76 -5.16 -1.54
CA THR A 434 6.65 -6.37 -2.37
C THR A 434 7.60 -7.49 -1.95
N GLN A 435 8.03 -7.53 -0.68
CA GLN A 435 8.88 -8.62 -0.24
C GLN A 435 8.02 -9.86 0.05
N GLU A 436 8.18 -10.86 -0.80
CA GLU A 436 7.47 -12.13 -0.72
C GLU A 436 8.38 -13.21 -0.17
N TYR A 437 7.81 -14.12 0.63
CA TYR A 437 8.49 -15.28 1.15
C TYR A 437 7.67 -16.53 0.92
N THR A 438 8.37 -17.67 0.80
CA THR A 438 7.77 -18.99 0.73
C THR A 438 7.90 -19.67 2.09
N TYR A 439 6.85 -20.34 2.51
CA TYR A 439 6.74 -21.04 3.79
C TYR A 439 6.39 -22.50 3.58
N VAL A 440 6.46 -23.31 4.63
CA VAL A 440 5.82 -24.62 4.67
C VAL A 440 4.69 -24.59 5.70
N SER A 441 3.46 -24.76 5.23
CA SER A 441 2.29 -25.03 6.07
C SER A 441 2.23 -26.53 6.35
N HIS A 442 2.38 -26.89 7.62
CA HIS A 442 2.27 -28.26 8.10
C HIS A 442 0.86 -28.52 8.62
N LYS A 443 0.25 -29.61 8.21
CA LYS A 443 -1.08 -30.02 8.64
C LYS A 443 -1.09 -31.45 9.13
N ALA A 444 -1.66 -31.67 10.32
CA ALA A 444 -1.81 -33.00 10.90
C ALA A 444 -3.19 -33.19 11.52
N ILE A 445 -3.66 -34.43 11.60
CA ILE A 445 -4.89 -34.80 12.29
C ILE A 445 -4.60 -35.94 13.25
N ALA A 446 -4.82 -35.68 14.54
CA ALA A 446 -4.84 -36.73 15.54
C ALA A 446 -6.25 -37.38 15.59
N GLU A 447 -6.28 -38.69 15.48
CA GLU A 447 -7.51 -39.49 15.53
C GLU A 447 -7.45 -40.51 16.69
N GLY A 448 -8.62 -41.03 17.06
CA GLY A 448 -8.71 -42.01 18.13
C GLY A 448 -8.45 -41.45 19.53
N LEU A 449 -8.64 -40.13 19.68
CA LEU A 449 -8.52 -39.47 20.98
C LEU A 449 -9.64 -39.91 21.94
N THR A 450 -9.34 -39.87 23.24
CA THR A 450 -10.30 -40.17 24.27
C THR A 450 -11.26 -38.98 24.51
N PRO A 451 -12.58 -39.18 24.51
CA PRO A 451 -13.54 -38.13 24.83
C PRO A 451 -13.29 -37.51 26.22
N ASN A 452 -13.69 -36.25 26.37
CA ASN A 452 -13.62 -35.46 27.62
C ASN A 452 -12.21 -35.51 28.27
N THR A 453 -11.19 -35.45 27.46
CA THR A 453 -9.76 -35.55 27.91
C THR A 453 -8.99 -34.33 27.47
N THR A 454 -8.29 -33.71 28.41
CA THR A 454 -7.34 -32.64 28.10
C THR A 454 -6.01 -33.25 27.65
N TYR A 455 -5.52 -32.81 26.51
CA TYR A 455 -4.24 -33.19 25.94
C TYR A 455 -3.30 -32.00 25.97
N ALA A 456 -2.03 -32.24 26.37
CA ALA A 456 -0.95 -31.36 26.00
C ALA A 456 -0.37 -31.79 24.65
N TYR A 457 0.07 -30.85 23.86
CA TYR A 457 0.67 -31.09 22.56
C TYR A 457 1.86 -30.16 22.32
N ARG A 458 2.76 -30.61 21.44
CA ARG A 458 3.76 -29.79 20.79
C ARG A 458 3.91 -30.20 19.33
N VAL A 459 4.30 -29.28 18.48
CA VAL A 459 4.52 -29.53 17.05
C VAL A 459 5.95 -29.19 16.67
N GLY A 460 6.49 -29.83 15.63
CA GLY A 460 7.84 -29.57 15.16
C GLY A 460 8.57 -30.84 14.80
N VAL A 461 9.90 -30.86 15.04
CA VAL A 461 10.80 -32.01 14.89
C VAL A 461 11.68 -32.11 16.12
N ASP A 462 12.39 -33.24 16.27
CA ASP A 462 13.29 -33.45 17.40
C ASP A 462 14.33 -32.33 17.54
N GLY A 463 14.42 -31.78 18.74
CA GLY A 463 15.24 -30.61 19.06
C GLY A 463 14.62 -29.23 18.76
N PHE A 464 13.51 -29.17 18.00
CA PHE A 464 12.86 -27.90 17.58
C PHE A 464 11.35 -27.99 17.74
N TRP A 465 10.90 -27.93 18.98
CA TRP A 465 9.49 -28.03 19.34
C TRP A 465 8.87 -26.64 19.59
N SER A 466 7.60 -26.49 19.22
CA SER A 466 6.79 -25.33 19.63
C SER A 466 6.66 -25.27 21.14
N GLU A 467 6.18 -24.16 21.68
CA GLU A 467 5.64 -24.16 23.04
C GLU A 467 4.54 -25.21 23.19
N ILE A 468 4.34 -25.66 24.42
CA ILE A 468 3.33 -26.66 24.73
C ILE A 468 1.97 -26.00 24.79
N GLY A 469 1.08 -26.40 23.89
CA GLY A 469 -0.33 -26.04 23.93
C GLY A 469 -1.18 -27.13 24.57
N ILE A 470 -2.43 -26.79 24.87
CA ILE A 470 -3.43 -27.74 25.36
C ILE A 470 -4.73 -27.62 24.59
N PHE A 471 -5.50 -28.69 24.57
CA PHE A 471 -6.91 -28.69 24.15
C PHE A 471 -7.68 -29.77 24.91
N THR A 472 -9.01 -29.65 24.95
CA THR A 472 -9.87 -30.67 25.57
C THR A 472 -10.85 -31.20 24.53
N THR A 473 -10.88 -32.52 24.34
CA THR A 473 -11.86 -33.18 23.47
C THR A 473 -13.28 -33.05 24.01
N ALA A 474 -14.27 -33.06 23.13
CA ALA A 474 -15.65 -33.03 23.52
C ALA A 474 -16.03 -34.26 24.35
N SER A 475 -17.04 -34.11 25.24
CA SER A 475 -17.60 -35.22 26.00
C SER A 475 -18.41 -36.15 25.10
N ASP A 476 -18.42 -37.45 25.43
CA ASP A 476 -19.35 -38.44 24.87
C ASP A 476 -20.72 -38.44 25.56
N LYS A 477 -20.87 -37.61 26.60
CA LYS A 477 -22.10 -37.42 27.35
C LYS A 477 -22.74 -36.09 27.03
N GLN A 478 -24.02 -36.01 27.24
CA GLN A 478 -24.80 -34.76 27.19
C GLN A 478 -24.45 -33.90 28.41
N GLU A 479 -23.59 -32.91 28.21
CA GLU A 479 -23.11 -31.99 29.25
C GLU A 479 -23.16 -30.55 28.73
N PRO A 480 -23.48 -29.57 29.58
CA PRO A 480 -23.29 -28.16 29.21
C PRO A 480 -21.83 -27.87 28.84
N PHE A 481 -21.63 -27.01 27.88
CA PHE A 481 -20.29 -26.52 27.51
C PHE A 481 -20.32 -25.03 27.24
N SER A 482 -19.18 -24.38 27.39
CA SER A 482 -18.97 -22.98 27.07
C SER A 482 -18.02 -22.86 25.89
N PHE A 483 -18.19 -21.82 25.10
CA PHE A 483 -17.25 -21.42 24.06
C PHE A 483 -17.10 -19.90 24.02
N ILE A 484 -15.97 -19.43 23.49
CA ILE A 484 -15.70 -18.01 23.28
C ILE A 484 -16.11 -17.65 21.85
N TYR A 485 -16.72 -16.50 21.68
CA TYR A 485 -16.99 -15.91 20.36
C TYR A 485 -16.26 -14.58 20.26
N MET A 486 -15.33 -14.45 19.31
CA MET A 486 -14.58 -13.24 19.01
C MET A 486 -14.52 -13.08 17.50
N THR A 487 -14.35 -11.84 17.02
CA THR A 487 -14.24 -11.52 15.59
C THR A 487 -13.61 -10.14 15.41
N ASP A 488 -13.30 -9.75 14.16
CA ASP A 488 -12.94 -8.39 13.76
C ASP A 488 -11.71 -7.83 14.51
N SER A 489 -10.66 -8.63 14.63
CA SER A 489 -9.42 -8.18 15.27
C SER A 489 -8.62 -7.19 14.42
N HIS A 490 -8.74 -7.24 13.09
CA HIS A 490 -8.13 -6.32 12.15
C HIS A 490 -6.66 -5.98 12.47
N ILE A 491 -5.84 -7.01 12.67
CA ILE A 491 -4.44 -6.81 13.04
C ILE A 491 -3.71 -6.04 11.96
N MET A 492 -3.29 -4.80 12.26
CA MET A 492 -2.54 -3.96 11.33
C MET A 492 -1.35 -3.22 11.93
N ASN A 493 -1.32 -3.08 13.25
CA ASN A 493 -0.23 -2.41 13.98
C ASN A 493 -0.24 -2.84 15.46
N GLN A 494 0.74 -2.34 16.24
CA GLN A 494 0.91 -2.73 17.64
C GLN A 494 -0.29 -2.40 18.54
N GLU A 495 -1.00 -1.31 18.28
CA GLU A 495 -2.18 -0.92 19.07
C GLU A 495 -3.30 -1.95 18.94
N TYR A 496 -3.58 -2.43 17.71
CA TYR A 496 -4.57 -3.47 17.46
C TYR A 496 -4.15 -4.83 18.04
N ILE A 497 -2.86 -5.17 17.94
CA ILE A 497 -2.30 -6.38 18.57
C ILE A 497 -2.52 -6.35 20.08
N ASP A 498 -2.18 -5.24 20.74
CA ASP A 498 -2.31 -5.10 22.18
C ASP A 498 -3.78 -5.11 22.64
N ALA A 499 -4.67 -4.46 21.89
CA ALA A 499 -6.11 -4.49 22.15
C ALA A 499 -6.69 -5.91 22.00
N ALA A 500 -6.40 -6.60 20.91
CA ALA A 500 -6.84 -7.98 20.69
C ALA A 500 -6.30 -8.94 21.76
N ARG A 501 -5.01 -8.81 22.13
CA ARG A 501 -4.41 -9.61 23.21
C ARG A 501 -5.08 -9.38 24.56
N LEU A 502 -5.41 -8.13 24.88
CA LEU A 502 -6.13 -7.80 26.12
C LEU A 502 -7.51 -8.46 26.14
N CYS A 503 -8.26 -8.39 25.04
CA CYS A 503 -9.55 -9.05 24.90
C CYS A 503 -9.44 -10.57 24.98
N ALA A 504 -8.47 -11.18 24.28
CA ALA A 504 -8.23 -12.62 24.28
C ALA A 504 -7.85 -13.12 25.69
N THR A 505 -6.97 -12.39 26.39
CA THR A 505 -6.59 -12.71 27.78
C THR A 505 -7.80 -12.66 28.70
N ALA A 506 -8.57 -11.57 28.66
CA ALA A 506 -9.76 -11.42 29.49
C ALA A 506 -10.81 -12.51 29.18
N ALA A 507 -11.00 -12.88 27.92
CA ALA A 507 -11.93 -13.94 27.52
C ALA A 507 -11.48 -15.30 28.08
N ALA A 508 -10.21 -15.65 27.93
CA ALA A 508 -9.64 -16.92 28.43
C ALA A 508 -9.71 -17.02 29.97
N GLU A 509 -9.46 -15.92 30.67
CA GLU A 509 -9.52 -15.88 32.14
C GLU A 509 -10.95 -15.96 32.68
N ASN A 510 -11.91 -15.25 32.04
CA ASN A 510 -13.30 -15.20 32.51
C ASN A 510 -14.13 -16.42 32.12
N VAL A 511 -13.74 -17.16 31.07
CA VAL A 511 -14.42 -18.40 30.62
C VAL A 511 -13.37 -19.52 30.50
N SER A 512 -12.71 -19.80 31.61
CA SER A 512 -11.59 -20.79 31.65
C SER A 512 -12.05 -22.22 31.31
N GLU A 513 -13.33 -22.53 31.38
CA GLU A 513 -13.93 -23.80 30.98
C GLU A 513 -14.29 -23.85 29.47
N ALA A 514 -14.04 -22.79 28.71
CA ALA A 514 -14.33 -22.78 27.28
C ALA A 514 -13.63 -23.90 26.55
N ARG A 515 -14.32 -24.53 25.62
CA ARG A 515 -13.87 -25.70 24.88
C ARG A 515 -13.25 -25.36 23.53
N PHE A 516 -13.66 -24.25 22.93
CA PHE A 516 -13.16 -23.73 21.67
C PHE A 516 -13.50 -22.24 21.54
N CYS A 517 -12.86 -21.57 20.58
CA CYS A 517 -13.17 -20.21 20.23
C CYS A 517 -13.69 -20.16 18.78
N VAL A 518 -14.87 -19.56 18.60
CA VAL A 518 -15.41 -19.24 17.26
C VAL A 518 -14.88 -17.90 16.84
N PHE A 519 -14.24 -17.85 15.67
CA PHE A 519 -13.68 -16.63 15.09
C PHE A 519 -14.11 -16.49 13.63
N PRO A 520 -15.22 -15.79 13.34
CA PRO A 520 -15.82 -15.76 12.01
C PRO A 520 -15.28 -14.65 11.11
N GLY A 521 -13.95 -14.49 11.03
CA GLY A 521 -13.30 -13.64 10.06
C GLY A 521 -12.79 -12.30 10.56
N ASP A 522 -12.23 -11.54 9.62
CA ASP A 522 -11.53 -10.28 9.82
C ASP A 522 -10.40 -10.39 10.87
N PHE A 523 -9.57 -11.44 10.67
CA PHE A 523 -8.37 -11.70 11.48
C PHE A 523 -7.35 -10.58 11.31
N VAL A 524 -7.13 -10.19 10.06
CA VAL A 524 -6.14 -9.20 9.60
C VAL A 524 -6.82 -8.01 8.94
N GLU A 525 -6.11 -6.89 8.75
CA GLU A 525 -6.67 -5.68 8.15
C GLU A 525 -6.49 -5.66 6.63
N THR A 526 -5.35 -6.11 6.13
CA THR A 526 -5.01 -5.98 4.71
C THR A 526 -5.51 -7.17 3.89
N GLY A 527 -6.83 -7.36 3.88
CA GLY A 527 -7.53 -8.29 3.00
C GLY A 527 -7.48 -7.91 1.52
N THR A 528 -8.13 -8.69 0.67
CA THR A 528 -8.34 -8.45 -0.76
C THR A 528 -7.08 -8.22 -1.60
N ASN A 529 -6.39 -9.25 -1.99
CA ASN A 529 -5.24 -9.33 -2.92
C ASN A 529 -3.83 -9.24 -2.32
N ARG A 530 -3.65 -8.86 -1.05
CA ARG A 530 -2.30 -8.68 -0.47
C ARG A 530 -2.30 -8.86 1.03
N ASN A 531 -2.79 -10.00 1.54
CA ASN A 531 -2.66 -10.31 2.96
C ASN A 531 -1.20 -10.24 3.40
N SER A 532 -1.00 -9.60 4.54
CA SER A 532 0.30 -9.46 5.15
C SER A 532 0.55 -10.66 6.06
N GLU A 533 1.53 -11.52 5.73
CA GLU A 533 1.94 -12.60 6.63
C GLU A 533 2.41 -12.07 7.98
N TRP A 534 2.96 -10.85 8.02
CA TRP A 534 3.27 -10.18 9.28
C TRP A 534 2.03 -10.01 10.17
N GLU A 535 0.86 -9.69 9.61
CA GLU A 535 -0.38 -9.54 10.37
C GLU A 535 -0.90 -10.90 10.86
N TRP A 536 -0.82 -11.93 10.02
CA TRP A 536 -1.16 -13.31 10.40
C TRP A 536 -0.27 -13.84 11.51
N GLU A 537 1.06 -13.70 11.40
CA GLU A 537 2.01 -14.10 12.45
C GLU A 537 1.68 -13.41 13.79
N ARG A 538 1.40 -12.09 13.76
CA ARG A 538 1.03 -11.32 14.96
C ARG A 538 -0.31 -11.75 15.54
N TRP A 539 -1.24 -12.16 14.69
CA TRP A 539 -2.51 -12.70 15.15
C TRP A 539 -2.30 -13.98 15.97
N PHE A 540 -1.56 -14.95 15.46
CA PHE A 540 -1.31 -16.24 16.14
C PHE A 540 -0.40 -16.09 17.35
N ASP A 541 0.76 -15.46 17.16
CA ASP A 541 1.87 -15.55 18.12
C ASP A 541 1.84 -14.45 19.19
N GLU A 542 1.02 -13.39 18.99
CA GLU A 542 0.87 -12.30 19.95
C GLU A 542 -0.58 -12.02 20.37
N ALA A 543 -1.43 -11.64 19.42
CA ALA A 543 -2.78 -11.15 19.71
C ALA A 543 -3.67 -12.24 20.32
N MET A 544 -3.77 -13.38 19.66
CA MET A 544 -4.65 -14.49 20.05
C MET A 544 -3.94 -15.62 20.78
N ARG A 545 -2.65 -15.47 21.09
CA ARG A 545 -1.87 -16.48 21.81
C ARG A 545 -2.53 -16.99 23.09
N PRO A 546 -3.19 -16.15 23.94
CA PRO A 546 -3.89 -16.65 25.14
C PRO A 546 -5.02 -17.64 24.84
N ILE A 547 -5.58 -17.61 23.61
CA ILE A 547 -6.64 -18.52 23.17
C ILE A 547 -6.06 -19.73 22.43
N VAL A 548 -5.22 -19.49 21.38
CA VAL A 548 -4.75 -20.57 20.49
C VAL A 548 -3.90 -21.62 21.21
N GLN A 549 -3.26 -21.27 22.32
CA GLN A 549 -2.51 -22.20 23.14
C GLN A 549 -3.36 -23.07 24.07
N GLN A 550 -4.64 -22.72 24.30
CA GLN A 550 -5.49 -23.37 25.30
C GLN A 550 -6.70 -24.09 24.70
N MET A 551 -7.11 -23.75 23.50
CA MET A 551 -8.29 -24.32 22.87
C MET A 551 -8.28 -24.19 21.34
N PRO A 552 -9.01 -25.06 20.62
CA PRO A 552 -9.11 -24.98 19.18
C PRO A 552 -9.91 -23.76 18.71
N ILE A 553 -9.52 -23.27 17.55
CA ILE A 553 -10.22 -22.22 16.82
C ILE A 553 -11.20 -22.84 15.82
N VAL A 554 -12.40 -22.27 15.74
CA VAL A 554 -13.43 -22.55 14.73
C VAL A 554 -13.48 -21.33 13.81
N PRO A 555 -12.67 -21.28 12.75
CA PRO A 555 -12.54 -20.12 11.90
C PRO A 555 -13.47 -20.16 10.70
N THR A 556 -13.80 -18.99 10.14
CA THR A 556 -14.17 -18.79 8.73
C THR A 556 -13.60 -17.46 8.27
N ASP A 557 -13.54 -17.24 6.97
CA ASP A 557 -12.97 -16.00 6.41
C ASP A 557 -13.95 -14.82 6.50
N GLY A 558 -13.42 -13.63 6.75
CA GLY A 558 -14.09 -12.34 6.62
C GLY A 558 -13.71 -11.64 5.32
N ASN A 559 -14.19 -10.42 5.11
CA ASN A 559 -13.87 -9.68 3.89
C ASN A 559 -12.45 -9.11 3.89
N HIS A 560 -11.79 -9.05 5.04
CA HIS A 560 -10.37 -8.66 5.16
C HIS A 560 -9.41 -9.85 5.06
N ASP A 561 -9.88 -11.08 5.23
CA ASP A 561 -9.08 -12.30 5.05
C ASP A 561 -9.22 -12.89 3.65
N ASP A 562 -9.74 -12.10 2.73
CA ASP A 562 -10.34 -12.47 1.45
C ASP A 562 -9.57 -13.56 0.71
N SER A 563 -10.35 -14.36 0.23
CA SER A 563 -10.31 -15.55 -0.59
C SER A 563 -9.45 -15.51 -1.86
N GLU A 564 -9.07 -14.36 -2.37
CA GLU A 564 -8.09 -14.31 -3.47
C GLU A 564 -6.66 -14.60 -2.97
N ASN A 565 -6.47 -14.58 -1.65
CA ASN A 565 -5.25 -14.98 -0.98
C ASN A 565 -5.40 -16.38 -0.41
N LEU A 566 -4.52 -17.27 -0.74
CA LEU A 566 -4.46 -18.61 -0.17
C LEU A 566 -4.01 -18.62 1.30
N ASN A 567 -3.71 -17.45 1.91
CA ASN A 567 -3.21 -17.33 3.28
C ASN A 567 -4.12 -18.03 4.27
N TYR A 568 -5.43 -17.75 4.26
CA TYR A 568 -6.38 -18.40 5.16
C TYR A 568 -6.28 -19.93 5.08
N SER A 569 -6.30 -20.49 3.88
CA SER A 569 -6.26 -21.94 3.68
C SER A 569 -4.93 -22.58 4.10
N TYR A 570 -3.83 -21.81 4.13
CA TYR A 570 -2.55 -22.27 4.66
C TYR A 570 -2.52 -22.26 6.18
N HIS A 571 -3.19 -21.32 6.85
CA HIS A 571 -3.16 -21.16 8.29
C HIS A 571 -4.11 -22.07 9.07
N PHE A 572 -5.18 -22.59 8.46
CA PHE A 572 -6.16 -23.39 9.15
C PHE A 572 -6.31 -24.79 8.55
N HIS A 573 -6.66 -25.76 9.41
CA HIS A 573 -6.90 -27.15 9.02
C HIS A 573 -8.29 -27.62 9.44
N THR A 574 -9.29 -26.99 8.89
CA THR A 574 -10.71 -27.33 9.07
C THR A 574 -11.14 -28.46 8.14
N ASP A 575 -12.31 -29.06 8.40
CA ASP A 575 -12.90 -30.05 7.51
C ASP A 575 -13.39 -29.38 6.22
N ASN A 576 -13.04 -29.97 5.08
CA ASN A 576 -13.35 -29.40 3.75
C ASN A 576 -14.54 -30.12 3.12
N GLN A 577 -15.68 -30.11 3.81
CA GLN A 577 -16.91 -30.81 3.40
C GLN A 577 -17.48 -30.30 2.08
N PHE A 578 -17.16 -29.06 1.72
CA PHE A 578 -17.67 -28.40 0.52
C PHE A 578 -16.88 -28.72 -0.76
N LYS A 579 -15.75 -29.41 -0.65
CA LYS A 579 -14.82 -29.71 -1.76
C LYS A 579 -15.38 -30.66 -2.83
N GLU A 580 -16.44 -31.39 -2.55
CA GLU A 580 -17.01 -32.36 -3.50
C GLU A 580 -17.68 -31.69 -4.72
N ASN A 581 -17.90 -30.38 -4.69
CA ASN A 581 -18.41 -29.62 -5.82
C ASN A 581 -17.28 -28.97 -6.60
N ALA A 582 -16.99 -29.45 -7.80
CA ALA A 582 -15.89 -29.03 -8.70
C ALA A 582 -15.87 -27.54 -9.11
N LYS A 583 -16.68 -26.67 -8.51
CA LYS A 583 -16.77 -25.24 -8.78
C LYS A 583 -16.16 -24.37 -7.67
N VAL A 584 -15.80 -24.94 -6.53
CA VAL A 584 -15.19 -24.19 -5.42
C VAL A 584 -13.73 -23.95 -5.75
N LYS A 585 -13.31 -22.71 -5.68
CA LYS A 585 -11.91 -22.34 -5.88
C LYS A 585 -11.06 -22.80 -4.69
N PRO A 586 -9.82 -23.22 -4.88
CA PRO A 586 -8.94 -23.71 -3.80
C PRO A 586 -8.76 -22.77 -2.61
N GLN A 587 -8.90 -21.47 -2.83
CA GLN A 587 -8.78 -20.46 -1.78
C GLN A 587 -9.88 -20.52 -0.72
N PHE A 588 -11.02 -21.15 -1.02
CA PHE A 588 -12.12 -21.34 -0.07
C PHE A 588 -12.05 -22.68 0.66
N ASP A 589 -10.99 -23.44 0.45
CA ASP A 589 -10.80 -24.72 1.13
C ASP A 589 -10.80 -24.51 2.66
N GLY A 590 -11.75 -25.15 3.35
CA GLY A 590 -11.86 -25.10 4.80
C GLY A 590 -12.61 -23.89 5.38
N THR A 591 -13.25 -23.05 4.57
CA THR A 591 -14.06 -21.92 5.05
C THR A 591 -15.51 -22.29 5.35
N THR A 592 -16.00 -23.42 4.78
CA THR A 592 -17.39 -23.89 4.92
C THR A 592 -17.41 -25.35 5.36
N TYR A 593 -17.94 -25.60 6.57
CA TYR A 593 -17.98 -26.93 7.19
C TYR A 593 -19.00 -26.99 8.32
N SER A 594 -19.21 -28.18 8.85
CA SER A 594 -20.07 -28.38 10.02
C SER A 594 -19.47 -29.38 11.00
N PHE A 595 -19.86 -29.30 12.24
CA PHE A 595 -19.52 -30.29 13.27
C PHE A 595 -20.57 -30.32 14.36
N MET A 596 -20.63 -31.46 15.06
CA MET A 596 -21.45 -31.59 16.27
C MET A 596 -20.58 -31.37 17.50
N TYR A 597 -21.04 -30.55 18.44
CA TYR A 597 -20.43 -30.45 19.75
C TYR A 597 -21.51 -30.70 20.82
N GLY A 598 -21.43 -31.79 21.54
CA GLY A 598 -22.57 -32.29 22.31
C GLY A 598 -23.78 -32.51 21.39
N ASP A 599 -24.92 -31.91 21.70
CA ASP A 599 -26.17 -32.00 20.92
C ASP A 599 -26.36 -30.78 20.01
N VAL A 600 -25.36 -29.89 19.89
CA VAL A 600 -25.45 -28.67 19.08
C VAL A 600 -24.75 -28.89 17.77
N LEU A 601 -25.47 -28.64 16.66
CA LEU A 601 -24.88 -28.58 15.32
C LEU A 601 -24.36 -27.17 15.05
N PHE A 602 -23.07 -27.05 14.81
CA PHE A 602 -22.44 -25.84 14.34
C PHE A 602 -22.34 -25.89 12.82
N LEU A 603 -22.89 -24.87 12.16
CA LEU A 603 -22.79 -24.66 10.73
C LEU A 603 -21.93 -23.42 10.51
N VAL A 604 -20.74 -23.61 9.97
CA VAL A 604 -19.77 -22.56 9.66
C VAL A 604 -19.72 -22.39 8.16
N TYR A 605 -19.89 -21.19 7.65
CA TYR A 605 -19.88 -20.94 6.23
C TYR A 605 -19.34 -19.56 5.88
N SER A 606 -18.61 -19.47 4.77
CA SER A 606 -18.11 -18.22 4.22
C SER A 606 -19.18 -17.50 3.42
N LEU A 607 -19.28 -16.19 3.62
CA LEU A 607 -20.08 -15.29 2.77
C LEU A 607 -19.25 -14.70 1.62
N GLN A 608 -17.91 -14.85 1.65
CA GLN A 608 -16.99 -14.23 0.71
C GLN A 608 -17.01 -14.90 -0.67
N ASP A 609 -17.40 -16.16 -0.74
CA ASP A 609 -17.57 -16.93 -1.98
C ASP A 609 -18.45 -16.23 -3.03
N TYR A 610 -19.18 -15.20 -2.61
CA TYR A 610 -20.17 -14.48 -3.43
C TYR A 610 -19.79 -13.04 -3.76
N TRP A 611 -18.64 -12.57 -3.32
CA TRP A 611 -18.26 -11.18 -3.45
C TRP A 611 -17.79 -10.83 -4.87
N LYS A 612 -18.70 -10.41 -5.72
CA LYS A 612 -18.43 -9.55 -6.88
C LYS A 612 -19.39 -8.36 -6.86
N GLY A 613 -19.16 -7.44 -5.94
CA GLY A 613 -19.63 -6.07 -6.05
C GLY A 613 -21.00 -5.72 -5.49
N ALA A 614 -21.55 -6.40 -4.49
CA ALA A 614 -22.82 -5.99 -3.88
C ALA A 614 -22.78 -5.96 -2.35
N TYR A 615 -22.56 -4.79 -1.79
CA TYR A 615 -22.69 -4.47 -0.35
C TYR A 615 -24.14 -4.47 0.15
N SER A 616 -24.98 -5.42 -0.18
CA SER A 616 -26.32 -5.43 0.40
C SER A 616 -26.71 -6.80 0.91
N LEU A 617 -27.09 -6.84 2.19
CA LEU A 617 -27.66 -8.01 2.87
C LEU A 617 -28.83 -8.62 2.08
N SER A 618 -29.53 -7.83 1.27
CA SER A 618 -30.62 -8.29 0.41
C SER A 618 -30.16 -9.09 -0.81
N ALA A 619 -28.94 -8.84 -1.32
CA ALA A 619 -28.32 -9.63 -2.38
C ALA A 619 -27.82 -10.97 -1.85
N CYS A 620 -27.29 -11.01 -0.64
CA CYS A 620 -26.86 -12.25 0.03
C CYS A 620 -28.02 -13.23 0.27
N THR A 621 -29.21 -12.74 0.66
CA THR A 621 -30.31 -13.62 1.07
C THR A 621 -31.07 -14.27 -0.08
N SER A 622 -31.19 -13.65 -1.24
CA SER A 622 -31.98 -14.22 -2.35
C SER A 622 -31.16 -15.09 -3.32
N THR A 623 -29.92 -14.74 -3.54
CA THR A 623 -29.07 -15.41 -4.54
C THR A 623 -28.24 -16.52 -3.90
N TYR A 624 -27.85 -16.36 -2.63
CA TYR A 624 -27.09 -17.35 -1.88
C TYR A 624 -27.87 -18.65 -1.64
N LEU A 625 -29.18 -18.56 -1.43
CA LEU A 625 -30.05 -19.71 -1.25
C LEU A 625 -30.30 -20.51 -2.54
N THR A 626 -29.84 -20.05 -3.66
CA THR A 626 -30.02 -20.71 -4.97
C THR A 626 -28.75 -21.35 -5.54
N ASN A 627 -27.58 -21.11 -4.92
CA ASN A 627 -26.31 -21.70 -5.35
C ASN A 627 -25.89 -22.89 -4.47
N ASP A 628 -24.72 -23.44 -4.77
CA ASP A 628 -24.26 -24.72 -4.23
C ASP A 628 -24.15 -24.73 -2.69
N VAL A 629 -23.74 -23.62 -2.06
CA VAL A 629 -23.67 -23.48 -0.59
C VAL A 629 -25.08 -23.48 0.02
N GLY A 630 -26.01 -22.71 -0.56
CA GLY A 630 -27.41 -22.74 -0.10
C GLY A 630 -28.07 -24.11 -0.29
N ASN A 631 -27.66 -24.88 -1.30
CA ASN A 631 -28.11 -26.26 -1.49
C ASN A 631 -27.48 -27.22 -0.49
N TRP A 632 -26.21 -27.03 -0.11
CA TRP A 632 -25.57 -27.81 0.94
C TRP A 632 -26.20 -27.58 2.31
N PHE A 633 -26.65 -26.36 2.58
CA PHE A 633 -27.36 -26.00 3.82
C PHE A 633 -28.76 -26.64 3.95
N ARG A 634 -29.40 -26.98 2.86
CA ARG A 634 -30.74 -27.62 2.84
C ARG A 634 -30.66 -29.13 2.94
#